data_e71dd70d5edb2c3bf470e22a3492df25
#
_entry.id   e71dd70d5edb2c3bf470e22a3492df25
#
_cell.length_a   1.000
_cell.length_b   1.000
_cell.length_c   1.000
_cell.angle_alpha   90.00
_cell.angle_beta   90.00
_cell.angle_gamma   90.00
#
_symmetry.space_group_name_H-M   'P 1'
#
loop_
_entity.id
_entity.type
_entity.pdbx_description
1 polymer ?
#
loop_
_entity_poly.entity_id
_entity_poly.type
_entity_poly.pdbx_seq_one_letter_code
_entity_poly.pdbx_strand_id
1 'polypeptide(L)'
;VESRGLGDVYKRQLILFAQRGETIRKAFLDPKSDQVLVVAHRGNWRSAPENSVAAIDSAIQMGVDIVEIDIHKTKDGQLILMHDDRVDRTTNGKGLIKDYTLAEIKKLKLKDKDGNLTEHIVPTLEEALLAGKGQIMFNLDKAYSVFDEVYAVLEKTGTASLVIMKGGQPVETVKSEFGDYLDKVIYIPVIGLDGKDGEKKVRDYMTQLHPAAFELVYSDSSSPLPRKVKSIILGKSRIWYNTLWASLAGGHEDDQALKDPDGNYGYLIEELGARILQTDRPGFMLDYLRKKGLHD
;
A
#
# COMPACT_ATOMS: atom_id res chain seq x y z
N VAL A 1 24.77 -12.00 36.27
CA VAL A 1 24.04 -13.00 35.47
C VAL A 1 22.84 -12.41 34.75
N GLU A 2 22.31 -11.26 35.17
CA GLU A 2 21.09 -10.65 34.57
C GLU A 2 21.31 -9.82 33.28
N SER A 3 22.53 -9.37 32.96
CA SER A 3 22.76 -8.51 31.79
C SER A 3 22.83 -9.27 30.44
N ARG A 4 23.08 -10.59 30.46
CA ARG A 4 23.14 -11.41 29.24
C ARG A 4 21.75 -11.72 28.66
N GLY A 5 20.71 -11.82 29.50
CA GLY A 5 19.35 -12.15 29.07
C GLY A 5 18.63 -11.04 28.30
N LEU A 6 18.84 -9.78 28.69
CA LEU A 6 18.21 -8.63 28.03
C LEU A 6 18.75 -8.43 26.59
N GLY A 7 20.08 -8.54 26.41
CA GLY A 7 20.69 -8.43 25.07
C GLY A 7 20.25 -9.51 24.09
N ASP A 8 20.01 -10.74 24.56
CA ASP A 8 19.53 -11.85 23.74
C ASP A 8 18.04 -11.72 23.39
N VAL A 9 17.23 -11.18 24.32
CA VAL A 9 15.81 -10.87 24.04
C VAL A 9 15.69 -9.78 22.98
N TYR A 10 16.42 -8.70 23.11
CA TYR A 10 16.45 -7.61 22.09
C TYR A 10 16.95 -8.10 20.73
N LYS A 11 18.00 -8.93 20.70
CA LYS A 11 18.49 -9.53 19.43
C LYS A 11 17.46 -10.45 18.80
N ARG A 12 16.79 -11.29 19.57
CA ARG A 12 15.70 -12.16 19.07
C ARG A 12 14.52 -11.35 18.54
N GLN A 13 14.15 -10.28 19.25
CA GLN A 13 13.08 -9.40 18.85
C GLN A 13 13.41 -8.65 17.55
N LEU A 14 14.64 -8.15 17.39
CA LEU A 14 15.13 -7.54 16.15
C LEU A 14 15.18 -8.53 14.98
N ILE A 15 15.56 -9.78 15.23
CA ILE A 15 15.57 -10.86 14.23
C ILE A 15 14.12 -11.20 13.81
N LEU A 16 13.19 -11.30 14.75
CA LEU A 16 11.77 -11.56 14.48
C LEU A 16 11.14 -10.41 13.67
N PHE A 17 11.45 -9.16 13.99
CA PHE A 17 10.99 -7.99 13.24
C PHE A 17 11.57 -7.97 11.83
N ALA A 18 12.86 -8.24 11.65
CA ALA A 18 13.48 -8.32 10.33
C ALA A 18 12.94 -9.48 9.46
N GLN A 19 12.34 -10.50 10.07
CA GLN A 19 11.74 -11.64 9.37
C GLN A 19 10.29 -11.40 8.98
N ARG A 20 9.56 -10.47 9.65
CA ARG A 20 8.14 -10.25 9.40
C ARG A 20 7.89 -9.74 7.98
N GLY A 21 8.61 -8.71 7.54
CA GLY A 21 8.47 -8.17 6.18
C GLY A 21 8.71 -9.23 5.10
N GLU A 22 9.70 -10.10 5.29
CA GLU A 22 9.96 -11.19 4.36
C GLU A 22 8.87 -12.28 4.40
N THR A 23 8.25 -12.53 5.55
CA THR A 23 7.11 -13.44 5.66
C THR A 23 5.91 -12.90 4.89
N ILE A 24 5.61 -11.60 5.04
CA ILE A 24 4.55 -10.92 4.30
C ILE A 24 4.84 -10.98 2.80
N ARG A 25 6.09 -10.68 2.40
CA ARG A 25 6.52 -10.75 1.00
C ARG A 25 6.33 -12.14 0.40
N LYS A 26 6.68 -13.20 1.12
CA LYS A 26 6.45 -14.59 0.67
C LYS A 26 4.96 -14.86 0.47
N ALA A 27 4.10 -14.46 1.42
CA ALA A 27 2.66 -14.57 1.27
C ALA A 27 2.14 -13.75 0.09
N PHE A 28 2.65 -12.52 -0.12
CA PHE A 28 2.30 -11.67 -1.25
C PHE A 28 2.62 -12.31 -2.59
N LEU A 29 3.78 -12.96 -2.71
CA LEU A 29 4.25 -13.59 -3.95
C LEU A 29 3.66 -14.98 -4.20
N ASP A 30 2.98 -15.59 -3.23
CA ASP A 30 2.32 -16.89 -3.40
C ASP A 30 0.86 -16.72 -3.86
N PRO A 31 0.53 -16.97 -5.13
CA PRO A 31 -0.83 -16.82 -5.65
C PRO A 31 -1.82 -17.87 -5.12
N LYS A 32 -1.32 -18.89 -4.40
CA LYS A 32 -2.12 -19.97 -3.82
C LYS A 32 -2.37 -19.80 -2.33
N SER A 33 -1.73 -18.82 -1.68
CA SER A 33 -1.96 -18.54 -0.28
C SER A 33 -3.39 -18.04 -0.03
N ASP A 34 -4.10 -18.66 0.91
CA ASP A 34 -5.45 -18.23 1.31
C ASP A 34 -5.44 -17.05 2.28
N GLN A 35 -4.27 -16.69 2.82
CA GLN A 35 -4.12 -15.50 3.68
C GLN A 35 -4.55 -14.24 2.93
N VAL A 36 -5.38 -13.42 3.55
CA VAL A 36 -5.76 -12.09 3.05
C VAL A 36 -4.85 -11.05 3.68
N LEU A 37 -4.07 -10.35 2.86
CA LEU A 37 -3.18 -9.28 3.30
C LEU A 37 -3.95 -7.97 3.44
N VAL A 38 -3.70 -7.25 4.53
CA VAL A 38 -4.31 -5.96 4.84
C VAL A 38 -3.37 -4.82 4.48
N VAL A 39 -3.88 -3.85 3.72
CA VAL A 39 -3.16 -2.64 3.35
C VAL A 39 -3.77 -1.45 4.08
N ALA A 40 -2.99 -0.76 4.91
CA ALA A 40 -3.41 0.48 5.53
C ALA A 40 -3.17 1.67 4.58
N HIS A 41 -4.24 2.30 4.11
CA HIS A 41 -4.21 3.49 3.26
C HIS A 41 -3.60 4.67 4.02
N ARG A 42 -2.50 5.24 3.53
CA ARG A 42 -1.71 6.31 4.16
C ARG A 42 -1.25 6.00 5.59
N GLY A 43 -1.06 4.71 5.92
CA GLY A 43 -0.83 4.22 7.27
C GLY A 43 -2.10 4.13 8.12
N ASN A 44 -1.96 3.94 9.45
CA ASN A 44 -3.10 4.00 10.35
C ASN A 44 -3.45 5.46 10.69
N TRP A 45 -3.96 6.20 9.70
CA TRP A 45 -4.22 7.63 9.80
C TRP A 45 -5.35 8.01 10.77
N ARG A 46 -6.14 7.04 11.21
CA ARG A 46 -7.16 7.28 12.25
C ARG A 46 -6.56 7.46 13.65
N SER A 47 -5.33 6.99 13.85
CA SER A 47 -4.61 7.09 15.13
C SER A 47 -3.43 8.07 15.10
N ALA A 48 -2.94 8.45 13.91
CA ALA A 48 -1.83 9.39 13.72
C ALA A 48 -2.02 10.15 12.40
N PRO A 49 -1.33 11.26 12.14
CA PRO A 49 -1.45 11.97 10.85
C PRO A 49 -1.19 11.07 9.65
N GLU A 50 -2.00 11.20 8.59
CA GLU A 50 -1.82 10.45 7.34
C GLU A 50 -0.42 10.67 6.75
N ASN A 51 0.14 9.66 6.07
CA ASN A 51 1.46 9.74 5.43
C ASN A 51 2.58 10.16 6.40
N SER A 52 2.50 9.76 7.68
CA SER A 52 3.50 10.04 8.70
C SER A 52 4.21 8.77 9.17
N VAL A 53 5.42 8.93 9.72
CA VAL A 53 6.13 7.82 10.38
C VAL A 53 5.28 7.25 11.53
N ALA A 54 4.59 8.10 12.29
CA ALA A 54 3.72 7.63 13.37
C ALA A 54 2.55 6.77 12.88
N ALA A 55 1.97 7.07 11.70
CA ALA A 55 0.92 6.25 11.11
C ALA A 55 1.46 4.90 10.61
N ILE A 56 2.70 4.88 10.10
CA ILE A 56 3.41 3.65 9.71
C ILE A 56 3.68 2.79 10.95
N ASP A 57 4.27 3.37 12.00
CA ASP A 57 4.55 2.66 13.26
C ASP A 57 3.28 2.09 13.89
N SER A 58 2.19 2.85 13.88
CA SER A 58 0.89 2.40 14.36
C SER A 58 0.34 1.22 13.56
N ALA A 59 0.50 1.23 12.23
CA ALA A 59 0.11 0.11 11.37
C ALA A 59 0.94 -1.15 11.65
N ILE A 60 2.25 -1.00 11.85
CA ILE A 60 3.16 -2.12 12.22
C ILE A 60 2.73 -2.74 13.56
N GLN A 61 2.50 -1.92 14.58
CA GLN A 61 2.08 -2.38 15.92
C GLN A 61 0.73 -3.10 15.90
N MET A 62 -0.18 -2.71 15.00
CA MET A 62 -1.49 -3.34 14.81
C MET A 62 -1.39 -4.70 14.11
N GLY A 63 -0.29 -4.98 13.42
CA GLY A 63 -0.09 -6.21 12.64
C GLY A 63 -0.55 -6.10 11.18
N VAL A 64 -0.64 -4.88 10.62
CA VAL A 64 -0.92 -4.64 9.20
C VAL A 64 0.24 -5.16 8.34
N ASP A 65 -0.05 -5.69 7.15
CA ASP A 65 0.94 -6.30 6.26
C ASP A 65 1.62 -5.29 5.34
N ILE A 66 0.86 -4.34 4.82
CA ILE A 66 1.33 -3.37 3.83
C ILE A 66 0.84 -1.99 4.25
N VAL A 67 1.70 -0.98 4.16
CA VAL A 67 1.29 0.42 4.25
C VAL A 67 1.34 1.04 2.86
N GLU A 68 0.24 1.63 2.44
CA GLU A 68 0.23 2.49 1.26
C GLU A 68 0.65 3.91 1.67
N ILE A 69 1.48 4.54 0.84
CA ILE A 69 1.98 5.91 1.03
C ILE A 69 2.08 6.66 -0.30
N ASP A 70 1.76 7.95 -0.26
CA ASP A 70 1.76 8.83 -1.43
C ASP A 70 3.07 9.60 -1.56
N ILE A 71 3.66 9.62 -2.76
CA ILE A 71 4.94 10.25 -3.04
C ILE A 71 4.76 11.57 -3.79
N HIS A 72 5.40 12.61 -3.28
CA HIS A 72 5.53 13.90 -3.97
C HIS A 72 6.99 14.38 -3.98
N LYS A 73 7.31 15.22 -4.96
CA LYS A 73 8.64 15.82 -5.12
C LYS A 73 8.63 17.30 -4.76
N THR A 74 9.55 17.72 -3.89
CA THR A 74 9.77 19.12 -3.51
C THR A 74 10.46 19.91 -4.61
N LYS A 75 10.53 21.24 -4.45
CA LYS A 75 11.24 22.17 -5.35
C LYS A 75 12.70 21.79 -5.60
N ASP A 76 13.38 21.29 -4.58
CA ASP A 76 14.78 20.85 -4.63
C ASP A 76 14.93 19.34 -4.90
N GLY A 77 13.87 18.70 -5.43
CA GLY A 77 13.90 17.33 -5.93
C GLY A 77 13.86 16.22 -4.87
N GLN A 78 13.57 16.55 -3.62
CA GLN A 78 13.50 15.54 -2.55
C GLN A 78 12.13 14.86 -2.54
N LEU A 79 12.09 13.55 -2.31
CA LEU A 79 10.87 12.77 -2.20
C LEU A 79 10.32 12.81 -0.78
N ILE A 80 9.07 13.23 -0.64
CA ILE A 80 8.33 13.33 0.63
C ILE A 80 7.02 12.56 0.56
N LEU A 81 6.41 12.30 1.72
CA LEU A 81 5.10 11.69 1.80
C LEU A 81 4.02 12.76 1.96
N MET A 82 3.09 12.82 1.03
CA MET A 82 1.87 13.63 1.10
C MET A 82 0.90 13.21 -0.01
N HIS A 83 -0.40 13.24 0.27
CA HIS A 83 -1.40 12.89 -0.75
C HIS A 83 -1.68 14.03 -1.73
N ASP A 84 -1.91 15.23 -1.21
CA ASP A 84 -2.33 16.39 -2.00
C ASP A 84 -1.11 17.09 -2.63
N ASP A 85 -1.29 17.75 -3.75
CA ASP A 85 -0.28 18.64 -4.36
C ASP A 85 0.02 19.87 -3.48
N ARG A 86 -0.84 20.15 -2.48
CA ARG A 86 -0.80 21.29 -1.57
C ARG A 86 -0.63 20.83 -0.13
N VAL A 87 0.10 21.64 0.63
CA VAL A 87 0.35 21.38 2.05
C VAL A 87 -0.82 21.79 2.99
N ASP A 88 -1.84 22.47 2.47
CA ASP A 88 -2.88 23.20 3.25
C ASP A 88 -3.74 22.30 4.13
N ARG A 89 -4.16 21.13 3.61
CA ARG A 89 -5.11 20.25 4.32
C ARG A 89 -4.43 19.55 5.49
N THR A 90 -3.26 18.98 5.27
CA THR A 90 -2.60 18.09 6.22
C THR A 90 -1.51 18.77 7.05
N THR A 91 -1.22 20.06 6.82
CA THR A 91 -0.19 20.79 7.58
C THR A 91 -0.67 22.19 8.01
N ASN A 92 0.16 22.89 8.80
CA ASN A 92 -0.01 24.32 9.12
C ASN A 92 0.52 25.26 8.03
N GLY A 93 1.05 24.75 6.91
CA GLY A 93 1.51 25.53 5.76
C GLY A 93 0.38 25.88 4.78
N LYS A 94 0.73 26.60 3.71
CA LYS A 94 -0.19 26.94 2.61
C LYS A 94 0.58 26.99 1.29
N GLY A 95 0.04 26.44 0.22
CA GLY A 95 0.62 26.50 -1.13
C GLY A 95 0.98 25.11 -1.68
N LEU A 96 1.63 25.12 -2.85
CA LEU A 96 1.98 23.90 -3.57
C LEU A 96 3.29 23.30 -3.05
N ILE A 97 3.37 21.99 -2.95
CA ILE A 97 4.58 21.26 -2.53
C ILE A 97 5.79 21.63 -3.41
N LYS A 98 5.58 21.73 -4.73
CA LYS A 98 6.62 22.09 -5.71
C LYS A 98 7.28 23.46 -5.51
N ASP A 99 6.69 24.32 -4.69
CA ASP A 99 7.23 25.65 -4.37
C ASP A 99 8.09 25.64 -3.11
N TYR A 100 8.09 24.53 -2.35
CA TYR A 100 8.85 24.35 -1.11
C TYR A 100 10.09 23.52 -1.32
N THR A 101 11.20 23.92 -0.70
CA THR A 101 12.36 23.06 -0.47
C THR A 101 12.07 22.06 0.66
N LEU A 102 12.86 20.97 0.75
CA LEU A 102 12.74 20.05 1.87
C LEU A 102 12.94 20.75 3.22
N ALA A 103 13.91 21.68 3.31
CA ALA A 103 14.18 22.43 4.54
C ALA A 103 12.99 23.28 5.00
N GLU A 104 12.15 23.76 4.08
CA GLU A 104 10.92 24.49 4.37
C GLU A 104 9.80 23.53 4.76
N ILE A 105 9.60 22.41 4.02
CA ILE A 105 8.63 21.35 4.35
C ILE A 105 8.87 20.80 5.77
N LYS A 106 10.11 20.59 6.18
CA LYS A 106 10.47 20.07 7.51
C LYS A 106 10.11 21.01 8.67
N LYS A 107 9.77 22.26 8.41
CA LYS A 107 9.26 23.20 9.43
C LYS A 107 7.75 23.09 9.63
N LEU A 108 7.04 22.39 8.73
CA LEU A 108 5.60 22.22 8.80
C LEU A 108 5.24 21.11 9.77
N LYS A 109 4.21 21.35 10.58
CA LYS A 109 3.60 20.37 11.48
C LYS A 109 2.40 19.73 10.81
N LEU A 110 2.29 18.40 10.91
CA LEU A 110 1.16 17.65 10.42
C LEU A 110 -0.08 17.83 11.31
N LYS A 111 -1.24 17.76 10.70
CA LYS A 111 -2.54 17.72 11.37
C LYS A 111 -3.03 16.28 11.50
N ASP A 112 -3.72 15.98 12.60
CA ASP A 112 -4.47 14.74 12.77
C ASP A 112 -5.76 14.72 11.91
N LYS A 113 -6.52 13.62 11.98
CA LYS A 113 -7.79 13.44 11.26
C LYS A 113 -8.87 14.50 11.61
N ASP A 114 -8.77 15.14 12.77
CA ASP A 114 -9.71 16.14 13.25
C ASP A 114 -9.24 17.58 12.93
N GLY A 115 -8.08 17.71 12.26
CA GLY A 115 -7.50 18.98 11.86
C GLY A 115 -6.65 19.66 12.94
N ASN A 116 -6.39 19.00 14.06
CA ASN A 116 -5.56 19.54 15.15
C ASN A 116 -4.07 19.38 14.76
N LEU A 117 -3.27 20.42 15.06
CA LEU A 117 -1.82 20.35 14.88
C LEU A 117 -1.21 19.36 15.87
N THR A 118 -0.27 18.58 15.36
CA THR A 118 0.52 17.61 16.13
C THR A 118 1.99 18.02 16.19
N GLU A 119 2.82 17.27 16.89
CA GLU A 119 4.28 17.44 16.88
C GLU A 119 4.96 16.73 15.68
N HIS A 120 4.20 15.95 14.92
CA HIS A 120 4.72 15.23 13.76
C HIS A 120 5.00 16.18 12.60
N ILE A 121 6.02 15.83 11.80
CA ILE A 121 6.45 16.58 10.60
C ILE A 121 6.31 15.71 9.36
N VAL A 122 6.29 16.34 8.18
CA VAL A 122 6.26 15.63 6.90
C VAL A 122 7.52 14.80 6.74
N PRO A 123 7.43 13.46 6.57
CA PRO A 123 8.60 12.62 6.37
C PRO A 123 9.08 12.63 4.92
N THR A 124 10.36 12.37 4.71
CA THR A 124 10.89 11.95 3.41
C THR A 124 10.54 10.48 3.15
N LEU A 125 10.59 10.06 1.88
CA LEU A 125 10.46 8.64 1.52
C LEU A 125 11.52 7.79 2.24
N GLU A 126 12.77 8.28 2.33
CA GLU A 126 13.84 7.58 3.04
C GLU A 126 13.50 7.33 4.52
N GLU A 127 13.05 8.37 5.25
CA GLU A 127 12.65 8.25 6.65
C GLU A 127 11.51 7.24 6.85
N ALA A 128 10.51 7.28 5.97
CA ALA A 128 9.37 6.35 6.01
C ALA A 128 9.80 4.89 5.77
N LEU A 129 10.62 4.65 4.75
CA LEU A 129 11.11 3.31 4.41
C LEU A 129 11.99 2.74 5.52
N LEU A 130 12.86 3.56 6.12
CA LEU A 130 13.71 3.13 7.24
C LEU A 130 12.90 2.81 8.49
N ALA A 131 11.82 3.55 8.79
CA ALA A 131 10.95 3.28 9.92
C ALA A 131 10.29 1.89 9.83
N GLY A 132 9.83 1.48 8.64
CA GLY A 132 9.19 0.16 8.45
C GLY A 132 10.12 -0.94 7.95
N LYS A 133 11.41 -0.67 7.77
CA LYS A 133 12.36 -1.62 7.18
C LYS A 133 12.34 -2.98 7.87
N GLY A 134 12.12 -4.03 7.09
CA GLY A 134 12.06 -5.41 7.55
C GLY A 134 10.80 -5.80 8.32
N GLN A 135 9.92 -4.87 8.65
CA GLN A 135 8.72 -5.11 9.47
C GLN A 135 7.43 -5.14 8.68
N ILE A 136 7.35 -4.38 7.58
CA ILE A 136 6.15 -4.20 6.77
C ILE A 136 6.53 -4.03 5.31
N MET A 137 5.61 -4.29 4.38
CA MET A 137 5.77 -3.91 2.98
C MET A 137 5.18 -2.52 2.73
N PHE A 138 5.66 -1.86 1.69
CA PHE A 138 5.16 -0.56 1.27
C PHE A 138 4.55 -0.63 -0.13
N ASN A 139 3.38 -0.01 -0.32
CA ASN A 139 2.79 0.28 -1.62
C ASN A 139 2.97 1.77 -1.92
N LEU A 140 3.70 2.10 -2.97
CA LEU A 140 4.01 3.49 -3.32
C LEU A 140 3.02 4.02 -4.35
N ASP A 141 2.14 4.93 -3.93
CA ASP A 141 1.27 5.66 -4.85
C ASP A 141 1.95 6.93 -5.38
N LYS A 142 1.53 7.40 -6.57
CA LYS A 142 2.08 8.56 -7.29
C LYS A 142 3.59 8.48 -7.61
N ALA A 143 4.18 7.29 -7.46
CA ALA A 143 5.61 7.06 -7.67
C ALA A 143 6.00 6.85 -9.14
N TYR A 144 5.04 6.52 -10.04
CA TYR A 144 5.32 6.13 -11.42
C TYR A 144 6.15 7.16 -12.20
N SER A 145 5.80 8.44 -12.10
CA SER A 145 6.49 9.53 -12.83
C SER A 145 7.86 9.92 -12.26
N VAL A 146 8.22 9.39 -11.09
CA VAL A 146 9.48 9.66 -10.39
C VAL A 146 10.19 8.34 -10.02
N PHE A 147 9.99 7.31 -10.84
CA PHE A 147 10.45 5.94 -10.56
C PHE A 147 11.97 5.86 -10.34
N ASP A 148 12.76 6.54 -11.16
CA ASP A 148 14.23 6.52 -11.04
C ASP A 148 14.70 7.09 -9.70
N GLU A 149 14.13 8.23 -9.29
CA GLU A 149 14.46 8.85 -8.01
C GLU A 149 13.99 7.98 -6.83
N VAL A 150 12.81 7.36 -6.96
CA VAL A 150 12.31 6.38 -5.97
C VAL A 150 13.27 5.21 -5.88
N TYR A 151 13.65 4.60 -7.01
CA TYR A 151 14.53 3.44 -7.02
C TYR A 151 15.88 3.74 -6.37
N ALA A 152 16.46 4.93 -6.60
CA ALA A 152 17.70 5.35 -5.93
C ALA A 152 17.53 5.38 -4.38
N VAL A 153 16.36 5.78 -3.86
CA VAL A 153 16.08 5.72 -2.42
C VAL A 153 15.92 4.28 -1.94
N LEU A 154 15.27 3.40 -2.73
CA LEU A 154 15.12 1.98 -2.41
C LEU A 154 16.48 1.27 -2.31
N GLU A 155 17.41 1.55 -3.23
CA GLU A 155 18.77 1.03 -3.19
C GLU A 155 19.52 1.53 -1.96
N LYS A 156 19.49 2.85 -1.71
CA LYS A 156 20.14 3.49 -0.56
C LYS A 156 19.66 2.90 0.78
N THR A 157 18.35 2.65 0.91
CA THR A 157 17.75 2.10 2.14
C THR A 157 17.84 0.58 2.23
N GLY A 158 18.08 -0.12 1.09
CA GLY A 158 18.05 -1.59 1.01
C GLY A 158 16.65 -2.14 1.26
N THR A 159 15.60 -1.48 0.71
CA THR A 159 14.18 -1.85 0.92
C THR A 159 13.47 -2.32 -0.36
N ALA A 160 14.14 -2.35 -1.50
CA ALA A 160 13.54 -2.64 -2.80
C ALA A 160 12.70 -3.94 -2.82
N SER A 161 13.13 -4.99 -2.13
CA SER A 161 12.41 -6.27 -2.07
C SER A 161 11.07 -6.20 -1.31
N LEU A 162 10.85 -5.18 -0.47
CA LEU A 162 9.64 -5.00 0.35
C LEU A 162 8.74 -3.88 -0.18
N VAL A 163 9.04 -3.36 -1.37
CA VAL A 163 8.30 -2.24 -1.96
C VAL A 163 7.55 -2.68 -3.20
N ILE A 164 6.30 -2.23 -3.28
CA ILE A 164 5.41 -2.43 -4.42
C ILE A 164 5.33 -1.10 -5.17
N MET A 165 5.69 -1.15 -6.45
CA MET A 165 5.50 -0.07 -7.41
C MET A 165 4.26 -0.37 -8.24
N LYS A 166 3.48 0.65 -8.60
CA LYS A 166 2.24 0.45 -9.34
C LYS A 166 2.00 1.49 -10.43
N GLY A 167 1.16 1.14 -11.40
CA GLY A 167 0.72 2.07 -12.46
C GLY A 167 -0.40 1.50 -13.32
N GLY A 168 -1.09 2.41 -14.03
CA GLY A 168 -2.23 2.07 -14.90
C GLY A 168 -1.89 1.97 -16.39
N GLN A 169 -0.60 2.11 -16.76
CA GLN A 169 -0.15 2.11 -18.15
C GLN A 169 -0.32 0.73 -18.81
N PRO A 170 -0.34 0.66 -20.15
CA PRO A 170 -0.24 -0.61 -20.88
C PRO A 170 1.08 -1.34 -20.55
N VAL A 171 1.06 -2.67 -20.57
CA VAL A 171 2.22 -3.49 -20.20
C VAL A 171 3.45 -3.22 -21.10
N GLU A 172 3.23 -2.94 -22.38
CA GLU A 172 4.29 -2.59 -23.32
C GLU A 172 4.99 -1.29 -22.92
N THR A 173 4.23 -0.29 -22.47
CA THR A 173 4.76 0.99 -21.97
C THR A 173 5.60 0.76 -20.72
N VAL A 174 5.08 0.00 -19.74
CA VAL A 174 5.81 -0.31 -18.50
C VAL A 174 7.11 -1.05 -18.79
N LYS A 175 7.10 -2.03 -19.69
CA LYS A 175 8.32 -2.74 -20.11
C LYS A 175 9.32 -1.83 -20.82
N SER A 176 8.85 -0.88 -21.60
CA SER A 176 9.70 0.08 -22.29
C SER A 176 10.33 1.10 -21.35
N GLU A 177 9.57 1.57 -20.37
CA GLU A 177 10.02 2.61 -19.43
C GLU A 177 10.82 2.06 -18.26
N PHE A 178 10.44 0.88 -17.72
CA PHE A 178 10.98 0.33 -16.49
C PHE A 178 11.51 -1.09 -16.60
N GLY A 179 11.75 -1.61 -17.81
CA GLY A 179 12.22 -2.98 -18.02
C GLY A 179 13.43 -3.36 -17.16
N ASP A 180 14.36 -2.43 -16.95
CA ASP A 180 15.58 -2.63 -16.16
C ASP A 180 15.32 -2.75 -14.64
N TYR A 181 14.12 -2.43 -14.17
CA TYR A 181 13.72 -2.47 -12.75
C TYR A 181 12.75 -3.61 -12.42
N LEU A 182 12.07 -4.18 -13.41
CA LEU A 182 10.96 -5.13 -13.20
C LEU A 182 11.37 -6.45 -12.52
N ASP A 183 12.64 -6.79 -12.54
CA ASP A 183 13.23 -7.92 -11.81
C ASP A 183 13.79 -7.53 -10.42
N LYS A 184 13.86 -6.22 -10.12
CA LYS A 184 14.44 -5.68 -8.90
C LYS A 184 13.40 -5.20 -7.89
N VAL A 185 12.19 -4.88 -8.36
CA VAL A 185 11.06 -4.41 -7.54
C VAL A 185 9.81 -5.22 -7.84
N ILE A 186 8.86 -5.23 -6.92
CA ILE A 186 7.52 -5.77 -7.18
C ILE A 186 6.73 -4.69 -7.92
N TYR A 187 6.35 -4.94 -9.17
CA TYR A 187 5.45 -4.06 -9.93
C TYR A 187 4.07 -4.71 -10.04
N ILE A 188 3.00 -3.93 -9.78
CA ILE A 188 1.62 -4.37 -9.98
C ILE A 188 0.87 -3.39 -10.88
N PRO A 189 0.04 -3.89 -11.83
CA PRO A 189 -0.85 -3.05 -12.61
C PRO A 189 -2.09 -2.65 -11.83
N VAL A 190 -2.51 -1.38 -11.98
CA VAL A 190 -3.81 -0.86 -11.55
C VAL A 190 -4.74 -0.89 -12.75
N ILE A 191 -5.80 -1.69 -12.72
CA ILE A 191 -6.70 -1.90 -13.85
C ILE A 191 -8.12 -1.45 -13.51
N GLY A 192 -8.58 -0.38 -14.18
CA GLY A 192 -9.99 0.02 -14.19
C GLY A 192 -10.83 -0.96 -15.04
N LEU A 193 -11.84 -1.55 -14.44
CA LEU A 193 -12.73 -2.53 -15.09
C LEU A 193 -14.00 -1.89 -15.68
N ASP A 194 -14.29 -0.62 -15.41
CA ASP A 194 -15.45 0.08 -16.00
C ASP A 194 -15.23 0.41 -17.48
N GLY A 195 -13.96 0.42 -17.92
CA GLY A 195 -13.58 0.68 -19.30
C GLY A 195 -13.69 -0.56 -20.20
N LYS A 196 -13.82 -0.34 -21.52
CA LYS A 196 -13.93 -1.43 -22.52
C LYS A 196 -12.71 -2.36 -22.57
N ASP A 197 -11.54 -1.90 -22.14
CA ASP A 197 -10.25 -2.59 -22.29
C ASP A 197 -9.78 -3.30 -21.02
N GLY A 198 -10.54 -3.28 -19.92
CA GLY A 198 -10.13 -3.82 -18.63
C GLY A 198 -9.71 -5.29 -18.71
N GLU A 199 -10.55 -6.15 -19.30
CA GLU A 199 -10.20 -7.56 -19.51
C GLU A 199 -8.97 -7.76 -20.40
N LYS A 200 -8.88 -7.00 -21.51
CA LYS A 200 -7.73 -7.07 -22.41
C LYS A 200 -6.44 -6.72 -21.68
N LYS A 201 -6.43 -5.65 -20.89
CA LYS A 201 -5.25 -5.26 -20.09
C LYS A 201 -4.84 -6.36 -19.12
N VAL A 202 -5.80 -6.98 -18.42
CA VAL A 202 -5.52 -8.12 -17.53
C VAL A 202 -4.83 -9.25 -18.30
N ARG A 203 -5.37 -9.65 -19.48
CA ARG A 203 -4.78 -10.70 -20.30
C ARG A 203 -3.38 -10.35 -20.82
N ASP A 204 -3.19 -9.11 -21.26
CA ASP A 204 -1.89 -8.63 -21.76
C ASP A 204 -0.84 -8.69 -20.64
N TYR A 205 -1.15 -8.22 -19.44
CA TYR A 205 -0.27 -8.32 -18.27
C TYR A 205 -0.01 -9.77 -17.86
N MET A 206 -1.04 -10.62 -17.84
CA MET A 206 -0.87 -12.06 -17.56
C MET A 206 0.02 -12.78 -18.56
N THR A 207 0.03 -12.36 -19.82
CA THR A 207 0.82 -13.00 -20.87
C THR A 207 2.25 -12.48 -20.91
N GLN A 208 2.47 -11.18 -20.63
CA GLN A 208 3.75 -10.54 -20.92
C GLN A 208 4.61 -10.27 -19.69
N LEU A 209 4.00 -10.13 -18.49
CA LEU A 209 4.72 -9.78 -17.26
C LEU A 209 4.47 -10.75 -16.11
N HIS A 210 3.29 -11.42 -16.04
CA HIS A 210 2.90 -12.30 -14.94
C HIS A 210 3.06 -11.62 -13.57
N PRO A 211 2.38 -10.47 -13.31
CA PRO A 211 2.56 -9.73 -12.09
C PRO A 211 2.11 -10.54 -10.86
N ALA A 212 2.71 -10.31 -9.69
CA ALA A 212 2.36 -11.00 -8.45
C ALA A 212 0.92 -10.69 -8.00
N ALA A 213 0.43 -9.48 -8.29
CA ALA A 213 -0.93 -9.06 -7.97
C ALA A 213 -1.49 -8.10 -9.02
N PHE A 214 -2.81 -7.93 -9.03
CA PHE A 214 -3.55 -6.92 -9.78
C PHE A 214 -4.36 -6.07 -8.81
N GLU A 215 -4.18 -4.76 -8.81
CA GLU A 215 -5.08 -3.81 -8.17
C GLU A 215 -6.24 -3.53 -9.15
N LEU A 216 -7.44 -4.01 -8.81
CA LEU A 216 -8.62 -3.90 -9.66
C LEU A 216 -9.57 -2.84 -9.11
N VAL A 217 -10.06 -1.97 -9.99
CA VAL A 217 -10.99 -0.89 -9.64
C VAL A 217 -12.22 -0.99 -10.52
N TYR A 218 -13.42 -0.94 -9.92
CA TYR A 218 -14.70 -0.88 -10.63
C TYR A 218 -15.76 -0.17 -9.79
N SER A 219 -16.70 0.51 -10.45
CA SER A 219 -17.76 1.27 -9.78
C SER A 219 -19.15 0.63 -9.91
N ASP A 220 -19.41 -0.09 -11.00
CA ASP A 220 -20.69 -0.72 -11.27
C ASP A 220 -20.82 -2.10 -10.60
N SER A 221 -21.60 -2.16 -9.53
CA SER A 221 -21.87 -3.41 -8.79
C SER A 221 -22.55 -4.50 -9.64
N SER A 222 -23.22 -4.13 -10.73
CA SER A 222 -23.88 -5.05 -11.66
C SER A 222 -22.94 -5.62 -12.73
N SER A 223 -21.72 -5.08 -12.85
CA SER A 223 -20.75 -5.50 -13.85
C SER A 223 -20.35 -6.98 -13.69
N PRO A 224 -20.43 -7.79 -14.76
CA PRO A 224 -19.94 -9.17 -14.73
C PRO A 224 -18.41 -9.24 -14.81
N LEU A 225 -17.73 -8.12 -15.12
CA LEU A 225 -16.31 -8.11 -15.45
C LEU A 225 -15.41 -8.49 -14.27
N PRO A 226 -15.66 -8.08 -13.00
CA PRO A 226 -14.86 -8.54 -11.88
C PRO A 226 -14.82 -10.07 -11.72
N ARG A 227 -15.98 -10.75 -11.86
CA ARG A 227 -16.03 -12.23 -11.86
C ARG A 227 -15.30 -12.84 -13.05
N LYS A 228 -15.41 -12.24 -14.22
CA LYS A 228 -14.71 -12.71 -15.43
C LYS A 228 -13.20 -12.61 -15.29
N VAL A 229 -12.67 -11.49 -14.81
CA VAL A 229 -11.21 -11.34 -14.60
C VAL A 229 -10.70 -12.20 -13.44
N LYS A 230 -11.53 -12.46 -12.41
CA LYS A 230 -11.18 -13.45 -11.37
C LYS A 230 -10.78 -14.79 -12.01
N SER A 231 -11.56 -15.30 -12.97
CA SER A 231 -11.28 -16.59 -13.62
C SER A 231 -9.97 -16.61 -14.41
N ILE A 232 -9.48 -15.45 -14.84
CA ILE A 232 -8.19 -15.30 -15.55
C ILE A 232 -7.02 -15.30 -14.57
N ILE A 233 -7.19 -14.61 -13.43
CA ILE A 233 -6.14 -14.28 -12.45
C ILE A 233 -5.97 -15.36 -11.39
N LEU A 234 -7.06 -15.95 -10.90
CA LEU A 234 -7.08 -16.82 -9.72
C LEU A 234 -6.08 -17.99 -9.83
N GLY A 235 -5.30 -18.19 -8.78
CA GLY A 235 -4.27 -19.22 -8.70
C GLY A 235 -2.98 -18.94 -9.49
N LYS A 236 -2.91 -17.79 -10.17
CA LYS A 236 -1.72 -17.35 -10.95
C LYS A 236 -1.15 -16.04 -10.45
N SER A 237 -2.01 -15.15 -9.95
CA SER A 237 -1.67 -13.86 -9.34
C SER A 237 -2.70 -13.55 -8.25
N ARG A 238 -2.39 -12.64 -7.34
CA ARG A 238 -3.32 -12.21 -6.30
C ARG A 238 -4.24 -11.10 -6.81
N ILE A 239 -5.43 -11.01 -6.23
CA ILE A 239 -6.42 -9.98 -6.55
C ILE A 239 -6.47 -8.99 -5.38
N TRP A 240 -6.35 -7.72 -5.69
CA TRP A 240 -6.37 -6.59 -4.76
C TRP A 240 -7.56 -5.68 -5.07
N TYR A 241 -8.36 -5.37 -4.04
CA TYR A 241 -9.40 -4.34 -4.09
C TYR A 241 -9.18 -3.29 -3.00
N ASN A 242 -9.65 -2.07 -3.26
CA ASN A 242 -9.64 -0.95 -2.32
C ASN A 242 -11.06 -0.73 -1.79
N THR A 243 -11.24 -0.75 -0.46
CA THR A 243 -12.55 -0.62 0.20
C THR A 243 -12.80 0.78 0.77
N LEU A 244 -12.05 1.78 0.30
CA LEU A 244 -12.02 3.15 0.85
C LEU A 244 -13.34 3.89 0.63
N TRP A 245 -13.94 3.76 -0.56
CA TRP A 245 -15.23 4.33 -0.95
C TRP A 245 -15.87 3.56 -2.09
N ALA A 246 -17.18 3.74 -2.27
CA ALA A 246 -18.05 2.91 -3.11
C ALA A 246 -17.56 2.70 -4.55
N SER A 247 -16.98 3.73 -5.20
CA SER A 247 -16.58 3.66 -6.60
C SER A 247 -15.30 2.85 -6.88
N LEU A 248 -14.63 2.33 -5.85
CA LEU A 248 -13.40 1.56 -6.01
C LEU A 248 -13.66 0.05 -6.11
N ALA A 249 -14.73 -0.45 -5.48
CA ALA A 249 -15.04 -1.88 -5.42
C ALA A 249 -16.55 -2.16 -5.56
N GLY A 250 -17.23 -1.45 -6.46
CA GLY A 250 -18.65 -1.73 -6.80
C GLY A 250 -19.62 -1.55 -5.62
N GLY A 251 -19.37 -0.59 -4.74
CA GLY A 251 -20.20 -0.33 -3.56
C GLY A 251 -19.74 -1.03 -2.29
N HIS A 252 -18.77 -1.95 -2.36
CA HIS A 252 -18.21 -2.63 -1.20
C HIS A 252 -17.14 -1.75 -0.54
N GLU A 253 -17.51 -1.07 0.55
CA GLU A 253 -16.67 -0.05 1.19
C GLU A 253 -16.62 -0.20 2.71
N ASP A 254 -15.61 0.44 3.33
CA ASP A 254 -15.32 0.35 4.76
C ASP A 254 -16.49 0.77 5.66
N ASP A 255 -17.23 1.83 5.31
CA ASP A 255 -18.33 2.32 6.14
C ASP A 255 -19.56 1.41 6.07
N GLN A 256 -19.81 0.74 4.96
CA GLN A 256 -20.82 -0.30 4.85
C GLN A 256 -20.38 -1.58 5.57
N ALA A 257 -19.09 -1.91 5.52
CA ALA A 257 -18.54 -3.08 6.20
C ALA A 257 -18.68 -3.01 7.72
N LEU A 258 -18.76 -1.82 8.34
CA LEU A 258 -19.05 -1.69 9.77
C LEU A 258 -20.41 -2.29 10.17
N LYS A 259 -21.38 -2.33 9.24
CA LYS A 259 -22.72 -2.86 9.45
C LYS A 259 -22.86 -4.30 8.96
N ASP A 260 -22.23 -4.59 7.83
CA ASP A 260 -22.27 -5.89 7.16
C ASP A 260 -20.88 -6.24 6.58
N PRO A 261 -19.96 -6.75 7.41
CA PRO A 261 -18.64 -7.10 6.94
C PRO A 261 -18.63 -8.29 5.97
N ASP A 262 -19.56 -9.23 6.11
CA ASP A 262 -19.67 -10.37 5.19
C ASP A 262 -20.16 -9.94 3.80
N GLY A 263 -21.16 -9.06 3.72
CA GLY A 263 -21.64 -8.51 2.45
C GLY A 263 -20.67 -7.55 1.76
N ASN A 264 -19.65 -7.07 2.45
CA ASN A 264 -18.62 -6.16 1.91
C ASN A 264 -17.26 -6.86 1.77
N TYR A 265 -16.49 -7.02 2.83
CA TYR A 265 -15.18 -7.69 2.78
C TYR A 265 -15.31 -9.16 2.37
N GLY A 266 -16.28 -9.88 2.97
CA GLY A 266 -16.57 -11.27 2.64
C GLY A 266 -16.89 -11.46 1.17
N TYR A 267 -17.75 -10.62 0.60
CA TYR A 267 -18.08 -10.66 -0.83
C TYR A 267 -16.84 -10.52 -1.72
N LEU A 268 -15.98 -9.55 -1.46
CA LEU A 268 -14.74 -9.35 -2.23
C LEU A 268 -13.81 -10.58 -2.13
N ILE A 269 -13.74 -11.20 -0.97
CA ILE A 269 -12.88 -12.37 -0.71
C ILE A 269 -13.46 -13.64 -1.36
N GLU A 270 -14.71 -13.95 -1.10
CA GLU A 270 -15.33 -15.22 -1.48
C GLU A 270 -15.79 -15.19 -2.94
N GLU A 271 -16.53 -14.13 -3.31
CA GLU A 271 -17.11 -14.01 -4.64
C GLU A 271 -16.12 -13.51 -5.70
N LEU A 272 -15.24 -12.55 -5.33
CA LEU A 272 -14.31 -11.95 -6.29
C LEU A 272 -12.85 -12.42 -6.11
N GLY A 273 -12.57 -13.26 -5.11
CA GLY A 273 -11.27 -13.89 -4.92
C GLY A 273 -10.18 -12.94 -4.41
N ALA A 274 -10.56 -11.85 -3.75
CA ALA A 274 -9.61 -10.94 -3.15
C ALA A 274 -8.70 -11.67 -2.14
N ARG A 275 -7.41 -11.36 -2.21
CA ARG A 275 -6.40 -11.80 -1.23
C ARG A 275 -5.54 -10.64 -0.75
N ILE A 276 -5.85 -9.43 -1.20
CA ILE A 276 -5.28 -8.17 -0.71
C ILE A 276 -6.42 -7.16 -0.65
N LEU A 277 -6.61 -6.52 0.51
CA LEU A 277 -7.62 -5.49 0.70
C LEU A 277 -7.00 -4.23 1.31
N GLN A 278 -7.19 -3.08 0.63
CA GLN A 278 -6.78 -1.77 1.15
C GLN A 278 -7.95 -1.07 1.82
N THR A 279 -7.71 -0.54 3.03
CA THR A 279 -8.74 -0.02 3.91
C THR A 279 -8.30 1.21 4.68
N ASP A 280 -9.26 2.07 5.02
CA ASP A 280 -9.13 3.16 6.00
C ASP A 280 -9.41 2.69 7.44
N ARG A 281 -9.77 1.40 7.64
CA ARG A 281 -10.14 0.80 8.94
C ARG A 281 -9.36 -0.49 9.22
N PRO A 282 -7.99 -0.44 9.18
CA PRO A 282 -7.18 -1.66 9.21
C PRO A 282 -7.42 -2.51 10.46
N GLY A 283 -7.66 -1.92 11.63
CA GLY A 283 -7.95 -2.68 12.85
C GLY A 283 -9.26 -3.46 12.74
N PHE A 284 -10.32 -2.84 12.23
CA PHE A 284 -11.60 -3.53 12.04
C PHE A 284 -11.49 -4.67 11.00
N MET A 285 -10.78 -4.43 9.90
CA MET A 285 -10.55 -5.46 8.87
C MET A 285 -9.73 -6.63 9.42
N LEU A 286 -8.64 -6.37 10.15
CA LEU A 286 -7.84 -7.42 10.80
C LEU A 286 -8.68 -8.28 11.76
N ASP A 287 -9.51 -7.65 12.61
CA ASP A 287 -10.38 -8.36 13.53
C ASP A 287 -11.40 -9.25 12.80
N TYR A 288 -11.95 -8.77 11.68
CA TYR A 288 -12.83 -9.55 10.82
C TYR A 288 -12.11 -10.76 10.22
N LEU A 289 -10.95 -10.55 9.61
CA LEU A 289 -10.18 -11.60 8.94
C LEU A 289 -9.67 -12.66 9.93
N ARG A 290 -9.23 -12.26 11.12
CA ARG A 290 -8.82 -13.18 12.21
C ARG A 290 -9.98 -14.08 12.65
N LYS A 291 -11.18 -13.52 12.83
CA LYS A 291 -12.39 -14.30 13.15
C LYS A 291 -12.75 -15.32 12.07
N LYS A 292 -12.41 -15.03 10.81
CA LYS A 292 -12.62 -15.93 9.67
C LYS A 292 -11.47 -16.93 9.47
N GLY A 293 -10.36 -16.83 10.20
CA GLY A 293 -9.16 -17.65 10.00
C GLY A 293 -8.41 -17.33 8.69
N LEU A 294 -8.57 -16.12 8.16
CA LEU A 294 -7.96 -15.65 6.93
C LEU A 294 -6.72 -14.76 7.15
N HIS A 295 -6.42 -14.43 8.40
CA HIS A 295 -5.25 -13.67 8.85
C HIS A 295 -4.82 -14.15 10.24
N ASP A 296 -3.51 -13.99 10.59
CA ASP A 296 -2.93 -14.36 11.89
C ASP A 296 -3.34 -13.40 13.03
#